data_0fa6747ee378143ae5f1ed116dd1b7ec
#
_entry.id   0fa6747ee378143ae5f1ed116dd1b7ec
#
_cell.length_a   1.000
_cell.length_b   1.000
_cell.length_c   1.000
_cell.angle_alpha   90.00
_cell.angle_beta   90.00
_cell.angle_gamma   90.00
#
_symmetry.space_group_name_H-M   'P 1'
#
loop_
_entity.id
_entity.type
_entity.pdbx_description
1 polymer ?
#
loop_
_entity_poly.entity_id
_entity_poly.type
_entity_poly.pdbx_seq_one_letter_code
_entity_poly.pdbx_strand_id
1 'polypeptide(L)'
;EDVLRFSQLNFGGTARSMGSAGAFGALGADFSSLSNNPAGLAMYKRGEFTFTPTFAGIKSTTNFIGNSSTDHKYNFNFSNLGFVWCVPPENSESKCKGWNFGIGYNRLSSYQNRIYLHGFNNDNSLLDRFLEEANNGNGINPNTIGTDMPFTAGLAYNSYLINPIVGDTNHYESVISVGAVEQNDAITHKGAT
;
A
#
# COMPACT_ATOMS: atom_id res chain seq x y z
N GLU A 1 12.72 5.21 -0.04
CA GLU A 1 11.66 4.93 -1.04
C GLU A 1 10.27 5.31 -0.51
N ASP A 2 9.93 5.03 0.74
CA ASP A 2 8.60 5.30 1.29
C ASP A 2 8.26 6.80 1.33
N VAL A 3 9.21 7.64 1.69
CA VAL A 3 9.02 9.10 1.68
C VAL A 3 8.62 9.61 0.29
N LEU A 4 9.23 9.09 -0.77
CA LEU A 4 8.91 9.46 -2.15
C LEU A 4 7.49 9.00 -2.54
N ARG A 5 7.09 7.80 -2.10
CA ARG A 5 5.73 7.27 -2.34
C ARG A 5 4.65 8.13 -1.69
N PHE A 6 4.87 8.57 -0.45
CA PHE A 6 3.92 9.40 0.28
C PHE A 6 3.92 10.86 -0.17
N SER A 7 4.99 11.32 -0.81
CA SER A 7 5.09 12.68 -1.36
C SER A 7 4.46 12.83 -2.75
N GLN A 8 4.14 11.74 -3.44
CA GLN A 8 3.50 11.78 -4.74
C GLN A 8 2.03 12.18 -4.61
N LEU A 9 1.68 13.34 -5.12
CA LEU A 9 0.30 13.77 -5.28
C LEU A 9 -0.25 13.17 -6.59
N ASN A 10 -1.19 12.26 -6.47
CA ASN A 10 -1.94 11.77 -7.62
C ASN A 10 -3.15 12.68 -7.85
N PHE A 11 -3.46 12.93 -9.11
CA PHE A 11 -4.64 13.72 -9.50
C PHE A 11 -5.90 12.87 -9.28
N GLY A 12 -6.40 12.86 -8.06
CA GLY A 12 -7.70 12.29 -7.70
C GLY A 12 -8.77 13.37 -7.72
N GLY A 13 -10.02 13.00 -7.40
CA GLY A 13 -11.12 13.94 -7.24
C GLY A 13 -12.34 13.57 -8.08
N THR A 14 -12.97 14.56 -8.69
CA THR A 14 -14.17 14.34 -9.52
C THR A 14 -13.83 13.64 -10.83
N ALA A 15 -14.81 12.90 -11.40
CA ALA A 15 -14.64 12.27 -12.71
C ALA A 15 -14.32 13.29 -13.80
N ARG A 16 -14.85 14.51 -13.70
CA ARG A 16 -14.57 15.63 -14.60
C ARG A 16 -13.10 16.04 -14.55
N SER A 17 -12.57 16.23 -13.37
CA SER A 17 -11.16 16.59 -13.16
C SER A 17 -10.23 15.49 -13.68
N MET A 18 -10.54 14.23 -13.37
CA MET A 18 -9.75 13.08 -13.84
C MET A 18 -9.80 12.95 -15.37
N GLY A 19 -10.96 13.15 -15.99
CA GLY A 19 -11.11 13.12 -17.45
C GLY A 19 -10.32 14.21 -18.19
N SER A 20 -10.03 15.33 -17.51
CA SER A 20 -9.19 16.41 -18.03
C SER A 20 -7.75 16.37 -17.51
N ALA A 21 -7.30 15.22 -16.98
CA ALA A 21 -5.96 15.05 -16.40
C ALA A 21 -5.57 16.11 -15.35
N GLY A 22 -6.55 16.57 -14.56
CA GLY A 22 -6.35 17.54 -13.47
C GLY A 22 -6.29 19.01 -13.91
N ALA A 23 -6.63 19.34 -15.15
CA ALA A 23 -6.54 20.71 -15.67
C ALA A 23 -7.48 21.73 -14.98
N PHE A 24 -8.42 21.28 -14.15
CA PHE A 24 -9.34 22.14 -13.41
C PHE A 24 -8.70 22.99 -12.31
N GLY A 25 -7.46 22.74 -11.95
CA GLY A 25 -6.74 23.57 -10.98
C GLY A 25 -6.65 25.07 -11.34
N ALA A 26 -6.63 25.38 -12.64
CA ALA A 26 -6.64 26.76 -13.14
C ALA A 26 -8.05 27.26 -13.47
N LEU A 27 -8.97 26.38 -13.90
CA LEU A 27 -10.31 26.76 -14.32
C LEU A 27 -11.24 27.01 -13.14
N GLY A 28 -11.08 26.30 -12.04
CA GLY A 28 -12.00 26.33 -10.91
C GLY A 28 -13.38 25.75 -11.22
N ALA A 29 -14.34 25.97 -10.34
CA ALA A 29 -15.70 25.45 -10.43
C ALA A 29 -15.79 23.91 -10.59
N ASP A 30 -14.89 23.21 -9.93
CA ASP A 30 -14.87 21.77 -9.76
C ASP A 30 -14.49 21.45 -8.31
N PHE A 31 -15.13 20.44 -7.70
CA PHE A 31 -14.89 20.12 -6.30
C PHE A 31 -13.43 19.71 -6.00
N SER A 32 -12.71 19.17 -6.99
CA SER A 32 -11.27 18.88 -6.87
C SER A 32 -10.43 20.12 -6.59
N SER A 33 -10.96 21.32 -6.86
CA SER A 33 -10.30 22.59 -6.53
C SER A 33 -10.05 22.76 -5.03
N LEU A 34 -10.89 22.16 -4.16
CA LEU A 34 -10.62 22.19 -2.72
C LEU A 34 -9.25 21.67 -2.34
N SER A 35 -8.77 20.64 -3.05
CA SER A 35 -7.47 20.02 -2.78
C SER A 35 -6.31 20.70 -3.51
N ASN A 36 -6.57 21.19 -4.74
CA ASN A 36 -5.49 21.68 -5.61
C ASN A 36 -5.36 23.21 -5.56
N ASN A 37 -6.47 23.93 -5.62
CA ASN A 37 -6.53 25.40 -5.62
C ASN A 37 -7.85 25.87 -5.02
N PRO A 38 -7.92 26.09 -3.70
CA PRO A 38 -9.17 26.48 -3.02
C PRO A 38 -9.81 27.76 -3.58
N ALA A 39 -9.03 28.67 -4.18
CA ALA A 39 -9.56 29.85 -4.84
C ALA A 39 -10.52 29.52 -6.00
N GLY A 40 -10.41 28.32 -6.57
CA GLY A 40 -11.33 27.82 -7.58
C GLY A 40 -12.78 27.66 -7.12
N LEU A 41 -13.05 27.61 -5.81
CA LEU A 41 -14.39 27.64 -5.26
C LEU A 41 -15.12 28.96 -5.57
N ALA A 42 -14.41 30.07 -5.71
CA ALA A 42 -15.01 31.37 -6.06
C ALA A 42 -15.66 31.37 -7.46
N MET A 43 -15.30 30.44 -8.32
CA MET A 43 -15.83 30.31 -9.67
C MET A 43 -17.20 29.61 -9.72
N TYR A 44 -17.66 29.02 -8.62
CA TYR A 44 -18.99 28.45 -8.54
C TYR A 44 -20.08 29.52 -8.58
N LYS A 45 -21.03 29.33 -9.48
CA LYS A 45 -22.21 30.21 -9.63
C LYS A 45 -23.49 29.57 -9.08
N ARG A 46 -23.47 28.28 -8.77
CA ARG A 46 -24.58 27.48 -8.23
C ARG A 46 -24.05 26.44 -7.28
N GLY A 47 -24.89 25.97 -6.36
CA GLY A 47 -24.57 24.83 -5.53
C GLY A 47 -24.38 23.55 -6.37
N GLU A 48 -23.48 22.69 -5.93
CA GLU A 48 -23.16 21.43 -6.60
C GLU A 48 -23.04 20.32 -5.58
N PHE A 49 -23.56 19.14 -5.91
CA PHE A 49 -23.30 17.89 -5.22
C PHE A 49 -22.47 16.99 -6.15
N THR A 50 -21.38 16.47 -5.64
CA THR A 50 -20.47 15.59 -6.39
C THR A 50 -20.36 14.24 -5.72
N PHE A 51 -20.44 13.18 -6.53
CA PHE A 51 -20.26 11.81 -6.10
C PHE A 51 -19.57 11.03 -7.21
N THR A 52 -18.40 10.50 -6.92
CA THR A 52 -17.58 9.78 -7.91
C THR A 52 -17.21 8.39 -7.40
N PRO A 53 -18.00 7.35 -7.71
CA PRO A 53 -17.60 5.97 -7.53
C PRO A 53 -16.51 5.62 -8.54
N THR A 54 -15.54 4.82 -8.11
CA THR A 54 -14.37 4.46 -8.92
C THR A 54 -14.11 2.97 -8.84
N PHE A 55 -13.92 2.35 -10.01
CA PHE A 55 -13.37 1.01 -10.14
C PHE A 55 -11.93 1.13 -10.60
N ALA A 56 -11.00 0.62 -9.79
CA ALA A 56 -9.59 0.60 -10.14
C ALA A 56 -9.13 -0.85 -10.33
N GLY A 57 -8.48 -1.12 -11.45
CA GLY A 57 -7.79 -2.38 -11.73
C GLY A 57 -6.29 -2.16 -11.69
N ILE A 58 -5.58 -2.94 -10.87
CA ILE A 58 -4.13 -2.92 -10.77
C ILE A 58 -3.61 -4.26 -11.25
N LYS A 59 -2.68 -4.23 -12.20
CA LYS A 59 -1.94 -5.38 -12.68
C LYS A 59 -0.51 -5.28 -12.14
N SER A 60 -0.07 -6.29 -11.41
CA SER A 60 1.30 -6.43 -10.94
C SER A 60 1.97 -7.57 -11.70
N THR A 61 3.15 -7.32 -12.23
CA THR A 61 3.98 -8.37 -12.83
C THR A 61 5.28 -8.43 -12.06
N THR A 62 5.64 -9.59 -11.56
CA THR A 62 6.83 -9.86 -10.76
C THR A 62 7.70 -10.88 -11.46
N ASN A 63 9.00 -10.63 -11.47
CA ASN A 63 10.00 -11.61 -11.90
C ASN A 63 10.79 -12.04 -10.66
N PHE A 64 10.71 -13.32 -10.33
CA PHE A 64 11.38 -13.89 -9.19
C PHE A 64 12.09 -15.20 -9.59
N ILE A 65 13.41 -15.25 -9.46
CA ILE A 65 14.25 -16.40 -9.80
C ILE A 65 13.91 -16.98 -11.19
N GLY A 66 13.85 -16.09 -12.20
CA GLY A 66 13.56 -16.47 -13.58
C GLY A 66 12.09 -16.77 -13.90
N ASN A 67 11.22 -16.84 -12.91
CA ASN A 67 9.78 -17.01 -13.11
C ASN A 67 9.06 -15.67 -13.12
N SER A 68 8.14 -15.49 -14.07
CA SER A 68 7.30 -14.31 -14.16
C SER A 68 5.90 -14.64 -13.68
N SER A 69 5.44 -13.92 -12.68
CA SER A 69 4.08 -14.04 -12.12
C SER A 69 3.30 -12.76 -12.34
N THR A 70 2.04 -12.89 -12.70
CA THR A 70 1.15 -11.76 -12.91
C THR A 70 -0.07 -11.90 -12.02
N ASP A 71 -0.38 -10.84 -11.31
CA ASP A 71 -1.56 -10.78 -10.47
C ASP A 71 -2.43 -9.55 -10.79
N HIS A 72 -3.73 -9.70 -10.61
CA HIS A 72 -4.71 -8.66 -10.85
C HIS A 72 -5.52 -8.38 -9.60
N LYS A 73 -5.61 -7.14 -9.20
CA LYS A 73 -6.46 -6.71 -8.09
C LYS A 73 -7.44 -5.66 -8.56
N TYR A 74 -8.72 -5.92 -8.32
CA TYR A 74 -9.78 -4.95 -8.52
C TYR A 74 -10.20 -4.34 -7.20
N ASN A 75 -10.44 -3.04 -7.19
CA ASN A 75 -10.88 -2.30 -6.03
C ASN A 75 -12.01 -1.35 -6.41
N PHE A 76 -13.09 -1.40 -5.64
CA PHE A 76 -14.15 -0.41 -5.69
C PHE A 76 -13.97 0.59 -4.56
N ASN A 77 -14.04 1.86 -4.89
CA ASN A 77 -13.90 2.93 -3.90
C ASN A 77 -14.62 4.21 -4.36
N PHE A 78 -14.64 5.20 -3.47
CA PHE A 78 -15.12 6.52 -3.79
C PHE A 78 -13.93 7.47 -3.92
N SER A 79 -13.78 8.11 -5.08
CA SER A 79 -12.74 9.12 -5.30
C SER A 79 -13.13 10.48 -4.79
N ASN A 80 -14.43 10.79 -4.84
CA ASN A 80 -14.94 12.07 -4.40
C ASN A 80 -16.37 11.93 -3.84
N LEU A 81 -16.62 12.67 -2.79
CA LEU A 81 -17.95 12.96 -2.26
C LEU A 81 -17.93 14.39 -1.74
N GLY A 82 -18.73 15.29 -2.31
CA GLY A 82 -18.67 16.69 -1.95
C GLY A 82 -19.96 17.45 -2.16
N PHE A 83 -20.06 18.53 -1.42
CA PHE A 83 -21.15 19.47 -1.52
C PHE A 83 -20.60 20.91 -1.52
N VAL A 84 -21.04 21.71 -2.48
CA VAL A 84 -20.71 23.13 -2.57
C VAL A 84 -22.00 23.92 -2.45
N TRP A 85 -22.01 24.86 -1.52
CA TRP A 85 -23.09 25.83 -1.36
C TRP A 85 -22.62 27.17 -1.90
N CYS A 86 -23.39 27.73 -2.84
CA CYS A 86 -23.12 29.02 -3.43
C CYS A 86 -24.21 30.01 -3.01
N VAL A 87 -23.80 31.12 -2.41
CA VAL A 87 -24.67 32.23 -2.05
C VAL A 87 -24.37 33.38 -3.00
N PRO A 88 -25.30 33.71 -3.91
CA PRO A 88 -25.14 34.83 -4.82
C PRO A 88 -25.11 36.16 -4.08
N PRO A 89 -24.59 37.24 -4.67
CA PRO A 89 -24.62 38.55 -4.09
C PRO A 89 -26.07 39.05 -3.98
N GLU A 90 -26.36 39.75 -2.91
CA GLU A 90 -27.71 40.28 -2.62
C GLU A 90 -28.11 41.38 -3.61
N ASN A 91 -27.16 42.20 -4.07
CA ASN A 91 -27.39 43.26 -5.07
C ASN A 91 -26.18 43.31 -6.05
N SER A 92 -26.46 43.77 -7.30
CA SER A 92 -25.42 43.93 -8.32
C SER A 92 -24.34 44.98 -7.99
N GLU A 93 -24.69 45.94 -7.12
CA GLU A 93 -23.78 47.03 -6.65
C GLU A 93 -22.97 46.63 -5.41
N SER A 94 -23.24 45.44 -4.83
CA SER A 94 -22.56 44.99 -3.64
C SER A 94 -21.04 44.79 -3.94
N LYS A 95 -20.19 45.27 -3.03
CA LYS A 95 -18.73 44.98 -3.06
C LYS A 95 -18.45 43.49 -2.87
N CYS A 96 -19.28 42.78 -2.13
CA CYS A 96 -19.19 41.32 -1.99
C CYS A 96 -19.92 40.67 -3.18
N LYS A 97 -19.16 39.93 -4.00
CA LYS A 97 -19.69 39.22 -5.18
C LYS A 97 -20.34 37.87 -4.86
N GLY A 98 -20.66 37.62 -3.61
CA GLY A 98 -21.17 36.37 -3.09
C GLY A 98 -20.10 35.61 -2.31
N TRP A 99 -20.50 34.48 -1.72
CA TRP A 99 -19.57 33.59 -1.04
C TRP A 99 -19.96 32.13 -1.33
N ASN A 100 -18.94 31.29 -1.36
CA ASN A 100 -19.09 29.87 -1.61
C ASN A 100 -18.47 29.08 -0.45
N PHE A 101 -19.16 28.04 -0.03
CA PHE A 101 -18.71 27.11 0.98
C PHE A 101 -18.73 25.70 0.42
N GLY A 102 -17.63 24.96 0.56
CA GLY A 102 -17.51 23.59 0.12
C GLY A 102 -17.06 22.68 1.25
N ILE A 103 -17.69 21.53 1.36
CA ILE A 103 -17.31 20.45 2.29
C ILE A 103 -17.35 19.11 1.57
N GLY A 104 -16.41 18.24 1.87
CA GLY A 104 -16.43 16.87 1.35
C GLY A 104 -15.10 16.16 1.45
N TYR A 105 -15.03 15.07 0.72
CA TYR A 105 -13.90 14.15 0.68
C TYR A 105 -13.37 14.02 -0.76
N ASN A 106 -12.08 14.21 -0.92
CA ASN A 106 -11.32 13.89 -2.12
C ASN A 106 -10.24 12.88 -1.79
N ARG A 107 -10.22 11.76 -2.50
CA ARG A 107 -9.14 10.80 -2.41
C ARG A 107 -7.95 11.30 -3.23
N LEU A 108 -6.82 11.53 -2.58
CA LEU A 108 -5.59 12.00 -3.24
C LEU A 108 -4.72 10.85 -3.71
N SER A 109 -4.72 9.73 -2.99
CA SER A 109 -3.87 8.59 -3.33
C SER A 109 -4.49 7.25 -2.95
N SER A 110 -4.10 6.20 -3.66
CA SER A 110 -4.51 4.82 -3.34
C SER A 110 -3.29 3.92 -3.29
N TYR A 111 -3.09 3.29 -2.15
CA TYR A 111 -1.98 2.34 -1.91
C TYR A 111 -2.45 0.89 -2.04
N GLN A 112 -3.57 0.67 -2.69
CA GLN A 112 -4.10 -0.67 -2.93
C GLN A 112 -3.23 -1.38 -3.96
N ASN A 113 -2.45 -2.35 -3.52
CA ASN A 113 -1.62 -3.16 -4.40
C ASN A 113 -1.60 -4.61 -3.91
N ARG A 114 -1.40 -5.55 -4.83
CA ARG A 114 -1.12 -6.94 -4.53
C ARG A 114 0.01 -7.41 -5.43
N ILE A 115 1.02 -8.01 -4.81
CA ILE A 115 2.20 -8.53 -5.47
C ILE A 115 2.23 -10.03 -5.17
N TYR A 116 2.29 -10.84 -6.19
CA TYR A 116 2.44 -12.29 -6.06
C TYR A 116 3.80 -12.72 -6.58
N LEU A 117 4.52 -13.46 -5.75
CA LEU A 117 5.82 -14.02 -6.07
C LEU A 117 5.69 -15.55 -6.08
N HIS A 118 6.21 -16.16 -7.11
CA HIS A 118 6.32 -17.62 -7.19
C HIS A 118 7.65 -18.00 -7.84
N GLY A 119 8.36 -18.92 -7.23
CA GLY A 119 9.62 -19.43 -7.78
C GLY A 119 10.20 -20.57 -6.97
N PHE A 120 11.13 -21.28 -7.60
CA PHE A 120 11.92 -22.31 -6.94
C PHE A 120 13.28 -21.75 -6.60
N ASN A 121 13.61 -21.73 -5.31
CA ASN A 121 14.90 -21.31 -4.82
C ASN A 121 15.74 -22.56 -4.53
N ASN A 122 16.82 -22.73 -5.29
CA ASN A 122 17.71 -23.87 -5.16
C ASN A 122 18.91 -23.60 -4.24
N ASP A 123 19.14 -22.35 -3.88
CA ASP A 123 20.36 -21.90 -3.23
C ASP A 123 20.20 -21.76 -1.71
N ASN A 124 19.05 -21.26 -1.25
CA ASN A 124 18.81 -21.00 0.16
C ASN A 124 17.32 -20.95 0.51
N SER A 125 17.06 -21.02 1.80
CA SER A 125 15.71 -20.85 2.38
C SER A 125 15.77 -19.91 3.60
N LEU A 126 14.62 -19.50 4.10
CA LEU A 126 14.54 -18.76 5.37
C LEU A 126 15.11 -19.57 6.54
N LEU A 127 15.03 -20.89 6.46
CA LEU A 127 15.56 -21.78 7.49
C LEU A 127 17.08 -21.70 7.61
N ASP A 128 17.80 -21.47 6.49
CA ASP A 128 19.25 -21.35 6.51
C ASP A 128 19.68 -20.16 7.37
N ARG A 129 18.92 -19.06 7.35
CA ARG A 129 19.17 -17.92 8.24
C ARG A 129 18.94 -18.29 9.70
N PHE A 130 17.89 -19.03 10.00
CA PHE A 130 17.64 -19.48 11.38
C PHE A 130 18.68 -20.47 11.86
N LEU A 131 19.20 -21.32 10.96
CA LEU A 131 20.32 -22.21 11.25
C LEU A 131 21.61 -21.43 11.52
N GLU A 132 21.91 -20.42 10.70
CA GLU A 132 23.08 -19.56 10.91
C GLU A 132 22.99 -18.86 12.26
N GLU A 133 21.83 -18.33 12.62
CA GLU A 133 21.62 -17.70 13.94
C GLU A 133 21.75 -18.70 15.09
N ALA A 134 21.18 -19.91 14.96
CA ALA A 134 21.24 -20.95 15.98
C ALA A 134 22.63 -21.54 16.19
N ASN A 135 23.39 -21.67 15.08
CA ASN A 135 24.73 -22.28 15.07
C ASN A 135 25.87 -21.27 15.25
N ASN A 136 25.55 -19.99 15.47
CA ASN A 136 26.56 -18.95 15.60
C ASN A 136 27.45 -19.21 16.86
N GLY A 137 28.75 -19.15 16.66
CA GLY A 137 29.73 -19.39 17.71
C GLY A 137 29.74 -20.84 18.21
N ASN A 138 29.39 -21.06 19.46
CA ASN A 138 29.33 -22.41 20.08
C ASN A 138 27.93 -23.03 20.02
N GLY A 139 27.05 -22.46 19.19
CA GLY A 139 25.65 -22.85 19.12
C GLY A 139 24.84 -22.42 20.35
N ILE A 140 23.56 -22.71 20.36
CA ILE A 140 22.63 -22.34 21.43
C ILE A 140 22.03 -23.59 22.06
N ASN A 141 21.95 -23.60 23.40
CA ASN A 141 21.36 -24.73 24.12
C ASN A 141 19.86 -24.88 23.80
N PRO A 142 19.35 -26.09 23.49
CA PRO A 142 17.93 -26.35 23.21
C PRO A 142 16.96 -25.89 24.30
N ASN A 143 17.41 -25.86 25.57
CA ASN A 143 16.56 -25.41 26.67
C ASN A 143 16.39 -23.89 26.73
N THR A 144 17.26 -23.12 26.10
CA THR A 144 17.25 -21.64 26.14
C THR A 144 16.92 -21.00 24.78
N ILE A 145 17.06 -21.72 23.67
CA ILE A 145 16.85 -21.17 22.31
C ILE A 145 15.49 -20.49 22.13
N GLY A 146 14.44 -21.05 22.74
CA GLY A 146 13.09 -20.47 22.70
C GLY A 146 12.96 -19.15 23.48
N THR A 147 13.85 -18.93 24.46
CA THR A 147 13.87 -17.70 25.27
C THR A 147 14.85 -16.68 24.68
N ASP A 148 15.98 -17.15 24.21
CA ASP A 148 17.05 -16.29 23.68
C ASP A 148 16.71 -15.74 22.29
N MET A 149 16.04 -16.54 21.46
CA MET A 149 15.64 -16.17 20.08
C MET A 149 14.15 -16.51 19.77
N PRO A 150 13.19 -15.90 20.49
CA PRO A 150 11.78 -16.35 20.46
C PRO A 150 11.09 -16.19 19.09
N PHE A 151 11.57 -15.28 18.24
CA PHE A 151 10.92 -14.95 16.95
C PHE A 151 11.69 -15.44 15.73
N THR A 152 12.84 -16.08 15.89
CA THR A 152 13.71 -16.57 14.83
C THR A 152 14.03 -18.04 15.02
N ALA A 153 15.27 -18.38 15.41
CA ALA A 153 15.72 -19.75 15.60
C ALA A 153 14.88 -20.53 16.63
N GLY A 154 14.44 -19.88 17.71
CA GLY A 154 13.56 -20.49 18.73
C GLY A 154 12.19 -20.86 18.18
N LEU A 155 11.61 -20.03 17.30
CA LEU A 155 10.36 -20.36 16.62
C LEU A 155 10.53 -21.57 15.69
N ALA A 156 11.62 -21.60 14.91
CA ALA A 156 11.94 -22.71 14.02
C ALA A 156 12.17 -24.03 14.79
N TYR A 157 12.85 -23.94 15.95
CA TYR A 157 13.06 -25.09 16.84
C TYR A 157 11.75 -25.60 17.44
N ASN A 158 10.92 -24.73 17.98
CA ASN A 158 9.64 -25.06 18.56
C ASN A 158 8.64 -25.63 17.53
N SER A 159 8.83 -25.31 16.25
CA SER A 159 8.05 -25.84 15.12
C SER A 159 8.67 -27.09 14.49
N TYR A 160 9.74 -27.63 15.05
CA TYR A 160 10.48 -28.81 14.53
C TYR A 160 11.03 -28.63 13.11
N LEU A 161 11.27 -27.39 12.69
CA LEU A 161 11.88 -27.07 11.39
C LEU A 161 13.39 -27.17 11.43
N ILE A 162 14.00 -26.97 12.60
CA ILE A 162 15.40 -27.23 12.89
C ILE A 162 15.50 -28.15 14.11
N ASN A 163 16.42 -29.10 14.09
CA ASN A 163 16.63 -30.06 15.19
C ASN A 163 18.11 -30.10 15.59
N PRO A 164 18.41 -30.40 16.88
CA PRO A 164 19.77 -30.59 17.30
C PRO A 164 20.43 -31.76 16.57
N ILE A 165 21.70 -31.60 16.23
CA ILE A 165 22.49 -32.66 15.60
C ILE A 165 22.78 -33.77 16.59
N VAL A 166 22.65 -35.00 16.13
CA VAL A 166 22.90 -36.17 16.98
C VAL A 166 24.37 -36.17 17.42
N GLY A 167 24.59 -36.07 18.73
CA GLY A 167 25.95 -36.01 19.32
C GLY A 167 26.45 -34.59 19.60
N ASP A 168 25.84 -33.57 19.06
CA ASP A 168 26.10 -32.16 19.35
C ASP A 168 24.80 -31.40 19.53
N THR A 169 24.35 -31.32 20.78
CA THR A 169 23.02 -30.75 21.08
C THR A 169 22.93 -29.25 20.93
N ASN A 170 24.05 -28.52 20.81
CA ASN A 170 24.05 -27.06 20.67
C ASN A 170 24.03 -26.60 19.22
N HIS A 171 24.31 -27.49 18.25
CA HIS A 171 24.22 -27.21 16.84
C HIS A 171 22.98 -27.87 16.24
N TYR A 172 22.45 -27.25 15.20
CA TYR A 172 21.16 -27.63 14.60
C TYR A 172 21.31 -27.94 13.11
N GLU A 173 20.46 -28.81 12.63
CA GLU A 173 20.29 -29.10 11.21
C GLU A 173 18.83 -28.85 10.78
N SER A 174 18.64 -28.54 9.50
CA SER A 174 17.33 -28.34 8.90
C SER A 174 16.65 -29.67 8.60
N VAL A 175 15.35 -29.75 8.85
CA VAL A 175 14.51 -30.87 8.42
C VAL A 175 14.34 -30.87 6.89
N ILE A 176 14.44 -29.71 6.26
CA ILE A 176 14.39 -29.58 4.81
C ILE A 176 15.81 -29.83 4.29
N SER A 177 16.00 -30.93 3.55
CA SER A 177 17.25 -31.20 2.87
C SER A 177 17.55 -30.11 1.84
N VAL A 178 18.85 -29.82 1.63
CA VAL A 178 19.32 -28.90 0.58
C VAL A 178 18.69 -29.30 -0.76
N GLY A 179 17.85 -28.43 -1.31
CA GLY A 179 17.11 -28.69 -2.56
C GLY A 179 16.19 -27.56 -2.91
N ALA A 180 15.48 -27.69 -4.01
CA ALA A 180 14.55 -26.67 -4.47
C ALA A 180 13.41 -26.44 -3.47
N VAL A 181 13.34 -25.23 -2.92
CA VAL A 181 12.25 -24.77 -2.09
C VAL A 181 11.29 -23.95 -2.95
N GLU A 182 10.06 -24.41 -3.07
CA GLU A 182 9.00 -23.62 -3.70
C GLU A 182 8.62 -22.46 -2.77
N GLN A 183 8.80 -21.25 -3.26
CA GLN A 183 8.45 -20.03 -2.54
C GLN A 183 7.24 -19.38 -3.19
N ASN A 184 6.18 -19.20 -2.40
CA ASN A 184 4.94 -18.55 -2.78
C ASN A 184 4.62 -17.45 -1.78
N ASP A 185 4.73 -16.20 -2.21
CA ASP A 185 4.43 -15.05 -1.37
C ASP A 185 3.35 -14.16 -2.00
N ALA A 186 2.37 -13.78 -1.21
CA ALA A 186 1.33 -12.84 -1.59
C ALA A 186 1.35 -11.61 -0.67
N ILE A 187 1.95 -10.54 -1.15
CA ILE A 187 2.07 -9.28 -0.42
C ILE A 187 0.88 -8.39 -0.80
N THR A 188 0.06 -8.03 0.18
CA THR A 188 -1.09 -7.17 -0.03
C THR A 188 -0.93 -5.86 0.73
N HIS A 189 -0.92 -4.74 0.00
CA HIS A 189 -1.00 -3.39 0.55
C HIS A 189 -2.43 -2.90 0.51
N LYS A 190 -2.86 -2.22 1.58
CA LYS A 190 -4.17 -1.57 1.69
C LYS A 190 -3.97 -0.19 2.29
N GLY A 191 -4.63 0.80 1.74
CA GLY A 191 -4.59 2.16 2.27
C GLY A 191 -5.07 3.18 1.24
N ALA A 192 -5.37 4.37 1.75
CA ALA A 192 -5.71 5.54 0.95
C ALA A 192 -5.50 6.82 1.77
N THR A 193 -5.24 7.91 1.10
CA THR A 193 -5.22 9.28 1.65
C THR A 193 -6.08 10.19 0.81
#